data_3e64b795bae75de8e00eda7370bb15e6
#
_entry.id   3e64b795bae75de8e00eda7370bb15e6
#
_cell.length_a   1.000
_cell.length_b   1.000
_cell.length_c   1.000
_cell.angle_alpha   90.00
_cell.angle_beta   90.00
_cell.angle_gamma   90.00
#
_symmetry.space_group_name_H-M   'P 1'
#
loop_
_entity.id
_entity.type
_entity.pdbx_description
1 polymer ?
#
loop_
_entity_poly.entity_id
_entity_poly.type
_entity_poly.pdbx_seq_one_letter_code
_entity_poly.pdbx_strand_id
1 'polypeptide(L)'
;MKIEHHEELFPYLKGKVFHVTPSVNMQAIRDAGALFPNHHLNQPSRFGNTENGFFRLRGCVSFFDYRGFGTLEWKEHAYKCLPTMFLKRNNPITILFLCESQFHKLESWKVWKEEAAWHQRVVPYVETGYKGRVSLEFIIEELGVESDNNYQV
;
A
#
# COMPACT_ATOMS: atom_id res chain seq x y z
N MET A 1 16.62 -1.67 -6.57
CA MET A 1 16.33 -0.75 -7.68
C MET A 1 16.46 0.69 -7.19
N LYS A 2 17.21 1.51 -7.90
CA LYS A 2 17.34 2.93 -7.58
C LYS A 2 16.52 3.76 -8.54
N ILE A 3 15.77 4.75 -8.02
CA ILE A 3 14.92 5.60 -8.85
C ILE A 3 15.18 7.07 -8.59
N GLU A 4 14.96 7.89 -9.62
CA GLU A 4 14.97 9.35 -9.55
C GLU A 4 13.55 9.90 -9.43
N HIS A 5 12.59 9.24 -10.08
CA HIS A 5 11.18 9.65 -10.13
C HIS A 5 10.28 8.47 -9.85
N HIS A 6 9.14 8.71 -9.18
CA HIS A 6 8.21 7.65 -8.83
C HIS A 6 7.62 6.93 -10.05
N GLU A 7 7.49 7.63 -11.19
CA GLU A 7 6.96 7.06 -12.43
C GLU A 7 7.80 5.91 -12.97
N GLU A 8 9.08 5.83 -12.58
CA GLU A 8 9.94 4.73 -13.01
C GLU A 8 9.46 3.38 -12.47
N LEU A 9 8.61 3.39 -11.44
CA LEU A 9 8.02 2.18 -10.87
C LEU A 9 6.78 1.70 -11.61
N PHE A 10 6.13 2.55 -12.39
CA PHE A 10 4.85 2.22 -13.02
C PHE A 10 4.87 0.93 -13.85
N PRO A 11 5.90 0.64 -14.66
CA PRO A 11 5.93 -0.63 -15.39
C PRO A 11 5.90 -1.87 -14.49
N TYR A 12 6.39 -1.75 -13.26
CA TYR A 12 6.43 -2.85 -12.29
C TYR A 12 5.14 -2.95 -11.48
N LEU A 13 4.41 -1.85 -11.32
CA LEU A 13 3.23 -1.75 -10.46
C LEU A 13 1.92 -1.92 -11.22
N LYS A 14 1.91 -1.64 -12.51
CA LYS A 14 0.72 -1.68 -13.35
C LYS A 14 0.01 -3.02 -13.26
N GLY A 15 -1.29 -2.99 -12.97
CA GLY A 15 -2.14 -4.17 -12.89
C GLY A 15 -1.99 -4.97 -11.61
N LYS A 16 -1.19 -4.50 -10.65
CA LYS A 16 -0.85 -5.23 -9.43
C LYS A 16 -1.55 -4.67 -8.21
N VAL A 17 -1.59 -5.49 -7.16
CA VAL A 17 -2.02 -5.10 -5.82
C VAL A 17 -0.82 -5.31 -4.90
N PHE A 18 -0.44 -4.29 -4.15
CA PHE A 18 0.80 -4.33 -3.40
C PHE A 18 0.74 -3.51 -2.11
N HIS A 19 1.56 -3.90 -1.16
CA HIS A 19 1.76 -3.20 0.11
C HIS A 19 3.15 -2.59 0.12
N VAL A 20 3.28 -1.40 0.67
CA VAL A 20 4.58 -0.71 0.78
C VAL A 20 4.94 -0.57 2.23
N THR A 21 6.17 -0.91 2.56
CA THR A 21 6.70 -0.76 3.92
C THR A 21 8.14 -0.23 3.85
N PRO A 22 8.59 0.56 4.84
CA PRO A 22 10.01 0.83 4.97
C PRO A 22 10.78 -0.49 5.07
N SER A 23 11.90 -0.60 4.35
CA SER A 23 12.67 -1.84 4.32
C SER A 23 13.18 -2.27 5.68
N VAL A 24 13.37 -1.33 6.60
CA VAL A 24 13.77 -1.62 7.98
C VAL A 24 12.75 -2.52 8.71
N ASN A 25 11.51 -2.54 8.28
CA ASN A 25 10.46 -3.37 8.88
C ASN A 25 10.49 -4.82 8.40
N MET A 26 11.23 -5.12 7.34
CA MET A 26 11.16 -6.44 6.70
C MET A 26 11.63 -7.58 7.59
N GLN A 27 12.62 -7.37 8.45
CA GLN A 27 13.06 -8.42 9.37
C GLN A 27 11.94 -8.83 10.32
N ALA A 28 11.24 -7.86 10.91
CA ALA A 28 10.12 -8.14 11.80
C ALA A 28 8.96 -8.83 11.07
N ILE A 29 8.69 -8.43 9.82
CA ILE A 29 7.66 -9.04 8.98
C ILE A 29 8.02 -10.50 8.70
N ARG A 30 9.27 -10.78 8.33
CA ARG A 30 9.74 -12.15 8.08
C ARG A 30 9.67 -13.01 9.33
N ASP A 31 10.09 -12.46 10.48
CA ASP A 31 10.04 -13.18 11.76
C ASP A 31 8.60 -13.51 12.14
N ALA A 32 7.66 -12.62 11.87
CA ALA A 32 6.24 -12.85 12.12
C ALA A 32 5.58 -13.76 11.08
N GLY A 33 6.16 -13.88 9.90
CA GLY A 33 5.63 -14.68 8.79
C GLY A 33 4.38 -14.09 8.14
N ALA A 34 4.03 -12.85 8.44
CA ALA A 34 2.81 -12.22 7.92
C ALA A 34 2.85 -10.71 8.08
N LEU A 35 2.00 -10.03 7.28
CA LEU A 35 1.62 -8.65 7.53
C LEU A 35 0.41 -8.65 8.46
N PHE A 36 0.41 -7.76 9.45
CA PHE A 36 -0.70 -7.65 10.39
C PHE A 36 -1.38 -6.29 10.27
N PRO A 37 -2.72 -6.25 10.43
CA PRO A 37 -3.42 -4.98 10.57
C PRO A 37 -2.92 -4.26 11.82
N ASN A 38 -2.83 -2.93 11.76
CA ASN A 38 -2.36 -2.15 12.91
C ASN A 38 -3.48 -1.42 13.66
N HIS A 39 -4.73 -1.87 13.52
CA HIS A 39 -5.87 -1.21 14.15
C HIS A 39 -5.84 -1.24 15.69
N HIS A 40 -5.10 -2.18 16.27
CA HIS A 40 -4.88 -2.29 17.71
C HIS A 40 -3.60 -1.59 18.19
N LEU A 41 -2.78 -1.11 17.27
CA LEU A 41 -1.51 -0.49 17.60
C LEU A 41 -1.68 1.02 17.64
N ASN A 42 -1.19 1.65 18.72
CA ASN A 42 -1.17 3.11 18.85
C ASN A 42 -0.03 3.74 18.03
N GLN A 43 0.39 3.07 16.97
CA GLN A 43 1.44 3.58 16.09
C GLN A 43 0.79 4.28 14.91
N PRO A 44 1.16 5.54 14.65
CA PRO A 44 0.68 6.23 13.46
C PRO A 44 1.18 5.49 12.22
N SER A 45 0.30 5.35 11.23
CA SER A 45 0.74 4.88 9.93
C SER A 45 1.68 5.92 9.33
N ARG A 46 2.65 5.43 8.58
CA ARG A 46 3.59 6.28 7.87
C ARG A 46 3.01 6.88 6.59
N PHE A 47 1.79 6.51 6.21
CA PHE A 47 1.09 7.07 5.06
C PHE A 47 0.08 8.14 5.51
N GLY A 48 0.62 9.24 6.08
CA GLY A 48 -0.19 10.35 6.53
C GLY A 48 -0.96 10.05 7.81
N ASN A 49 -2.01 10.83 8.07
CA ASN A 49 -2.84 10.63 9.24
C ASN A 49 -3.84 9.51 8.99
N THR A 50 -3.55 8.31 9.49
CA THR A 50 -4.41 7.14 9.33
C THR A 50 -5.19 6.77 10.58
N GLU A 51 -5.24 7.63 11.59
CA GLU A 51 -6.10 7.39 12.75
C GLU A 51 -7.53 7.13 12.30
N ASN A 52 -7.98 7.84 11.26
CA ASN A 52 -9.30 7.68 10.66
C ASN A 52 -9.27 6.86 9.36
N GLY A 53 -8.24 6.06 9.12
CA GLY A 53 -8.15 5.23 7.92
C GLY A 53 -9.27 4.19 7.87
N PHE A 54 -10.03 4.18 6.78
CA PHE A 54 -11.18 3.29 6.63
C PHE A 54 -10.78 1.82 6.79
N PHE A 55 -9.78 1.37 6.05
CA PHE A 55 -9.35 -0.03 6.09
C PHE A 55 -8.65 -0.36 7.41
N ARG A 56 -7.87 0.55 7.96
CA ARG A 56 -7.24 0.34 9.27
C ARG A 56 -8.28 0.06 10.34
N LEU A 57 -9.34 0.88 10.40
CA LEU A 57 -10.39 0.75 11.42
C LEU A 57 -11.22 -0.53 11.24
N ARG A 58 -11.22 -1.10 10.05
CA ARG A 58 -11.92 -2.35 9.74
C ARG A 58 -11.05 -3.60 10.01
N GLY A 59 -9.86 -3.42 10.53
CA GLY A 59 -8.94 -4.53 10.78
C GLY A 59 -8.30 -5.08 9.51
N CYS A 60 -8.11 -4.23 8.51
CA CYS A 60 -7.48 -4.60 7.25
C CYS A 60 -6.03 -4.18 7.19
N VAL A 61 -5.22 -4.94 6.46
CA VAL A 61 -3.96 -4.46 5.91
C VAL A 61 -4.29 -3.68 4.65
N SER A 62 -3.81 -2.43 4.54
CA SER A 62 -4.05 -1.61 3.36
C SER A 62 -3.10 -1.97 2.23
N PHE A 63 -3.65 -2.06 1.03
CA PHE A 63 -2.90 -2.30 -0.20
C PHE A 63 -3.18 -1.18 -1.20
N PHE A 64 -2.20 -0.92 -2.06
CA PHE A 64 -2.41 -0.14 -3.27
C PHE A 64 -3.02 -1.04 -4.33
N ASP A 65 -4.07 -0.57 -4.98
CA ASP A 65 -4.76 -1.28 -6.04
C ASP A 65 -4.49 -0.59 -7.38
N TYR A 66 -3.55 -1.16 -8.12
CA TYR A 66 -3.19 -0.63 -9.44
C TYR A 66 -3.79 -1.45 -10.59
N ARG A 67 -4.83 -2.26 -10.30
CA ARG A 67 -5.55 -2.98 -11.35
C ARG A 67 -6.24 -2.02 -12.32
N GLY A 68 -6.65 -0.85 -11.84
CA GLY A 68 -7.23 0.20 -12.67
C GLY A 68 -6.23 1.20 -13.23
N PHE A 69 -4.95 0.90 -13.17
CA PHE A 69 -3.89 1.80 -13.64
C PHE A 69 -4.18 2.35 -15.03
N GLY A 70 -4.11 3.66 -15.16
CA GLY A 70 -4.27 4.34 -16.44
C GLY A 70 -5.70 4.72 -16.79
N THR A 71 -6.70 4.24 -16.05
CA THR A 71 -8.07 4.72 -16.24
C THR A 71 -8.19 6.16 -15.74
N LEU A 72 -9.20 6.87 -16.23
CA LEU A 72 -9.42 8.27 -15.84
C LEU A 72 -9.65 8.39 -14.32
N GLU A 73 -10.47 7.51 -13.75
CA GLU A 73 -10.77 7.50 -12.32
C GLU A 73 -9.53 7.24 -11.48
N TRP A 74 -8.69 6.30 -11.88
CA TRP A 74 -7.44 6.03 -11.18
C TRP A 74 -6.52 7.25 -11.22
N LYS A 75 -6.39 7.89 -12.38
CA LYS A 75 -5.53 9.07 -12.57
C LYS A 75 -5.96 10.24 -11.70
N GLU A 76 -7.27 10.40 -11.50
CA GLU A 76 -7.82 11.48 -10.69
C GLU A 76 -7.48 11.33 -9.20
N HIS A 77 -7.15 10.13 -8.75
CA HIS A 77 -6.94 9.84 -7.34
C HIS A 77 -5.50 9.39 -7.00
N ALA A 78 -4.75 8.86 -7.96
CA ALA A 78 -3.46 8.23 -7.70
C ALA A 78 -2.44 9.15 -7.03
N TYR A 79 -2.46 10.45 -7.37
CA TYR A 79 -1.53 11.44 -6.82
C TYR A 79 -1.76 11.70 -5.31
N LYS A 80 -2.92 11.33 -4.78
CA LYS A 80 -3.27 11.58 -3.38
C LYS A 80 -2.49 10.70 -2.42
N CYS A 81 -2.00 9.55 -2.90
CA CYS A 81 -1.19 8.64 -2.10
C CYS A 81 -0.23 7.91 -3.03
N LEU A 82 1.03 8.31 -3.02
CA LEU A 82 2.06 7.69 -3.85
C LEU A 82 2.73 6.55 -3.10
N PRO A 83 3.04 5.42 -3.76
CA PRO A 83 3.77 4.32 -3.14
C PRO A 83 5.15 4.74 -2.60
N THR A 84 5.73 5.79 -3.15
CA THR A 84 7.05 6.30 -2.77
C THR A 84 7.01 7.36 -1.69
N MET A 85 5.86 7.59 -1.06
CA MET A 85 5.69 8.67 -0.08
C MET A 85 6.73 8.61 1.04
N PHE A 86 7.17 7.43 1.46
CA PHE A 86 8.16 7.26 2.52
C PHE A 86 9.56 6.98 2.03
N LEU A 87 9.76 6.97 0.72
CA LEU A 87 11.09 6.80 0.16
C LEU A 87 11.91 8.06 0.42
N LYS A 88 12.99 7.91 1.18
CA LYS A 88 13.93 8.99 1.48
C LYS A 88 15.34 8.50 1.26
N ARG A 89 16.29 9.44 1.18
CA ARG A 89 17.69 9.18 0.82
C ARG A 89 18.33 8.03 1.58
N ASN A 90 18.04 7.89 2.88
CA ASN A 90 18.61 6.83 3.72
C ASN A 90 17.56 5.89 4.29
N ASN A 91 16.40 5.84 3.63
CA ASN A 91 15.27 5.05 4.12
C ASN A 91 14.58 4.36 2.93
N PRO A 92 15.14 3.25 2.45
CA PRO A 92 14.55 2.51 1.33
C PRO A 92 13.22 1.90 1.72
N ILE A 93 12.43 1.59 0.71
CA ILE A 93 11.15 0.91 0.87
C ILE A 93 11.19 -0.47 0.21
N THR A 94 10.29 -1.34 0.66
CA THR A 94 10.06 -2.64 0.03
C THR A 94 8.60 -2.71 -0.39
N ILE A 95 8.37 -3.12 -1.63
CA ILE A 95 7.04 -3.30 -2.20
C ILE A 95 6.76 -4.80 -2.21
N LEU A 96 5.62 -5.19 -1.63
CA LEU A 96 5.20 -6.57 -1.48
C LEU A 96 3.98 -6.82 -2.35
N PHE A 97 4.11 -7.71 -3.33
CA PHE A 97 3.05 -7.97 -4.31
C PHE A 97 2.17 -9.12 -3.87
N LEU A 98 0.86 -8.86 -3.80
CA LEU A 98 -0.13 -9.86 -3.40
C LEU A 98 -0.40 -10.83 -4.55
N CYS A 99 -0.50 -12.12 -4.24
CA CYS A 99 -0.88 -13.15 -5.19
C CYS A 99 -2.32 -12.93 -5.68
N GLU A 100 -2.53 -13.09 -6.98
CA GLU A 100 -3.86 -12.94 -7.59
C GLU A 100 -4.90 -13.87 -6.98
N SER A 101 -4.48 -15.04 -6.48
CA SER A 101 -5.36 -15.99 -5.81
C SER A 101 -6.07 -15.39 -4.59
N GLN A 102 -5.56 -14.27 -4.07
CA GLN A 102 -6.10 -13.59 -2.89
C GLN A 102 -6.95 -12.37 -3.23
N PHE A 103 -7.05 -11.99 -4.48
CA PHE A 103 -7.78 -10.79 -4.88
C PHE A 103 -9.27 -10.83 -4.52
N HIS A 104 -9.87 -12.01 -4.50
CA HIS A 104 -11.27 -12.17 -4.14
C HIS A 104 -11.57 -11.83 -2.67
N LYS A 105 -10.53 -11.79 -1.83
CA LYS A 105 -10.65 -11.42 -0.41
C LYS A 105 -10.51 -9.93 -0.16
N LEU A 106 -10.14 -9.15 -1.18
CA LEU A 106 -9.94 -7.71 -1.03
C LEU A 106 -11.28 -6.99 -0.86
N GLU A 107 -11.34 -6.11 0.13
CA GLU A 107 -12.49 -5.22 0.33
C GLU A 107 -12.31 -3.96 -0.51
N SER A 108 -13.33 -3.64 -1.29
CA SER A 108 -13.32 -2.46 -2.16
C SER A 108 -13.50 -1.17 -1.37
N TRP A 109 -12.88 -0.09 -1.82
CA TRP A 109 -13.13 1.26 -1.32
C TRP A 109 -14.61 1.66 -1.43
N LYS A 110 -15.38 1.03 -2.34
CA LYS A 110 -16.80 1.32 -2.54
C LYS A 110 -17.63 1.05 -1.30
N VAL A 111 -17.20 0.14 -0.43
CA VAL A 111 -17.86 -0.12 0.84
C VAL A 111 -17.88 1.14 1.71
N TRP A 112 -16.80 1.94 1.68
CA TRP A 112 -16.74 3.24 2.35
C TRP A 112 -17.87 4.18 1.88
N LYS A 113 -18.11 4.20 0.58
CA LYS A 113 -19.19 4.99 -0.01
C LYS A 113 -20.57 4.43 0.35
N GLU A 114 -20.73 3.12 0.28
CA GLU A 114 -21.99 2.44 0.61
C GLU A 114 -22.39 2.65 2.08
N GLU A 115 -21.41 2.66 2.98
CA GLU A 115 -21.63 2.88 4.40
C GLU A 115 -21.67 4.36 4.77
N ALA A 116 -21.50 5.26 3.81
CA ALA A 116 -21.41 6.70 4.04
C ALA A 116 -20.40 7.07 5.13
N ALA A 117 -19.27 6.38 5.16
CA ALA A 117 -18.23 6.56 6.17
C ALA A 117 -17.33 7.77 5.87
N TRP A 118 -17.96 8.93 5.57
CA TRP A 118 -17.28 10.12 5.07
C TRP A 118 -16.26 10.73 6.06
N HIS A 119 -16.39 10.43 7.34
CA HIS A 119 -15.46 10.86 8.38
C HIS A 119 -14.17 10.01 8.41
N GLN A 120 -14.15 8.88 7.69
CA GLN A 120 -12.98 8.02 7.55
C GLN A 120 -12.30 8.25 6.22
N ARG A 121 -11.00 8.02 6.17
CA ARG A 121 -10.19 8.30 4.98
C ARG A 121 -9.93 7.06 4.16
N VAL A 122 -10.14 7.20 2.86
CA VAL A 122 -9.74 6.22 1.85
C VAL A 122 -9.42 7.00 0.57
N VAL A 123 -8.50 6.48 -0.23
CA VAL A 123 -8.27 7.01 -1.58
C VAL A 123 -9.03 6.13 -2.57
N PRO A 124 -10.17 6.63 -3.10
CA PRO A 124 -10.98 5.85 -4.05
C PRO A 124 -10.14 5.41 -5.26
N TYR A 125 -10.45 4.25 -5.80
CA TYR A 125 -9.78 3.67 -6.98
C TYR A 125 -8.29 3.31 -6.79
N VAL A 126 -7.70 3.62 -5.63
CA VAL A 126 -6.28 3.41 -5.36
C VAL A 126 -6.05 2.48 -4.17
N GLU A 127 -6.89 2.59 -3.13
CA GLU A 127 -6.77 1.75 -1.94
C GLU A 127 -7.72 0.57 -1.95
N THR A 128 -7.25 -0.55 -1.42
CA THR A 128 -8.05 -1.72 -1.12
C THR A 128 -7.56 -2.31 0.19
N GLY A 129 -8.36 -3.17 0.83
CA GLY A 129 -8.02 -3.74 2.13
C GLY A 129 -8.14 -5.25 2.15
N TYR A 130 -7.24 -5.88 2.88
CA TYR A 130 -7.27 -7.32 3.14
C TYR A 130 -7.54 -7.51 4.63
N LYS A 131 -8.69 -8.10 4.96
CA LYS A 131 -9.09 -8.26 6.35
C LYS A 131 -8.25 -9.32 7.06
N GLY A 132 -7.73 -8.95 8.23
CA GLY A 132 -6.89 -9.82 9.02
C GLY A 132 -5.45 -9.87 8.51
N ARG A 133 -4.70 -10.84 9.01
CA ARG A 133 -3.30 -11.00 8.64
C ARG A 133 -3.14 -11.51 7.21
N VAL A 134 -2.07 -11.11 6.56
CA VAL A 134 -1.69 -11.60 5.24
C VAL A 134 -0.43 -12.45 5.39
N SER A 135 -0.57 -13.76 5.25
CA SER A 135 0.58 -14.68 5.29
C SER A 135 1.57 -14.33 4.18
N LEU A 136 2.87 -14.42 4.49
CA LEU A 136 3.90 -14.16 3.47
C LEU A 136 3.87 -15.17 2.32
N GLU A 137 3.25 -16.33 2.49
CA GLU A 137 3.06 -17.27 1.37
C GLU A 137 2.20 -16.69 0.25
N PHE A 138 1.40 -15.64 0.54
CA PHE A 138 0.58 -14.95 -0.43
C PHE A 138 1.26 -13.73 -1.06
N ILE A 139 2.48 -13.46 -0.67
CA ILE A 139 3.32 -12.41 -1.27
C ILE A 139 4.23 -13.10 -2.28
N ILE A 140 3.98 -12.86 -3.56
CA ILE A 140 4.67 -13.58 -4.65
C ILE A 140 5.98 -12.95 -5.08
N GLU A 141 6.18 -11.68 -4.74
CA GLU A 141 7.36 -10.94 -5.14
C GLU A 141 7.62 -9.80 -4.17
N GLU A 142 8.89 -9.48 -3.97
CA GLU A 142 9.33 -8.31 -3.22
C GLU A 142 10.20 -7.44 -4.13
N LEU A 143 9.99 -6.13 -4.10
CA LEU A 143 10.80 -5.18 -4.84
C LEU A 143 11.38 -4.15 -3.86
N GLY A 144 12.68 -4.19 -3.65
CA GLY A 144 13.38 -3.17 -2.88
C GLY A 144 13.62 -1.93 -3.73
N VAL A 145 13.31 -0.75 -3.20
CA VAL A 145 13.47 0.51 -3.90
C VAL A 145 14.26 1.49 -3.06
N GLU A 146 15.30 2.06 -3.65
CA GLU A 146 16.13 3.09 -3.05
C GLU A 146 16.01 4.39 -3.85
N SER A 147 16.20 5.51 -3.18
CA SER A 147 16.28 6.79 -3.88
C SER A 147 17.67 6.97 -4.49
N ASP A 148 17.71 7.44 -5.72
CA ASP A 148 18.92 7.94 -6.34
C ASP A 148 19.30 9.29 -5.72
N ASN A 149 20.56 9.73 -5.89
CA ASN A 149 21.04 11.02 -5.39
C ASN A 149 20.24 12.21 -5.93
N ASN A 150 19.61 12.03 -7.08
CA ASN A 150 18.80 13.06 -7.74
C ASN A 150 17.31 12.93 -7.44
N TYR A 151 16.91 12.01 -6.56
CA TYR A 151 15.51 11.78 -6.24
C TYR A 151 14.89 13.04 -5.62
N GLN A 152 13.80 13.50 -6.22
CA GLN A 152 13.00 14.64 -5.77
C GLN A 152 11.89 14.13 -4.83
N VAL A 153 11.96 14.56 -3.60
CA VAL A 153 10.95 14.19 -2.57
C VAL A 153 9.72 15.08 -2.73
#